data_dedbd4ebcfe7b90633004da3f69d019b
#
_entry.id   dedbd4ebcfe7b90633004da3f69d019b
#
_cell.length_a   1.000
_cell.length_b   1.000
_cell.length_c   1.000
_cell.angle_alpha   90.00
_cell.angle_beta   90.00
_cell.angle_gamma   90.00
#
_symmetry.space_group_name_H-M   'P 1'
#
loop_
_entity.id
_entity.type
_entity.pdbx_description
1 polymer ?
#
loop_
_entity_poly.entity_id
_entity_poly.type
_entity_poly.pdbx_seq_one_letter_code
_entity_poly.pdbx_strand_id
1 'polypeptide(L)'
;MLSDFYQDHSSIFLAAGLYLPLTLFWNYAKSNRKKTWEYKPAPHLQALPLDLGPADHIKAFISWIFLFLGVFSVSPGYYYLGKRDENTPLLVTCNNFLTVFLLARRIGKRSVRLLIVDTNGINVWCSAGEGKFSAEEIIDKAELFGLRREKRNTEMILPKLCLSGVRMSDLRKAGFKPVIGPMYAKDLPQYLDRGEFRDRKNDHCRFGLQARMFTAVPTSVQFLYWFLGIYILTFWAVNVSIIWVAAVLAFLYPVLFPYLPGKQFAVKGIALGVLNALFIYGCIWLEGIHTGAALFWILFGLATSMFISLSYTGNSPVSNYDSVRKETARFLPVVVMLYVLLIPVKIFLG
;
A
#
# COMPACT_ATOMS: atom_id res chain seq x y z
N MET A 1 -8.86 17.13 32.56
CA MET A 1 -8.21 16.38 31.46
C MET A 1 -8.94 16.55 30.12
N LEU A 2 -10.26 16.45 30.01
CA LEU A 2 -11.01 16.78 28.80
C LEU A 2 -11.28 18.28 28.63
N SER A 3 -11.36 19.07 29.73
CA SER A 3 -11.52 20.52 29.71
C SER A 3 -10.32 21.28 29.16
N ASP A 4 -9.10 20.76 29.37
CA ASP A 4 -7.86 21.36 28.87
C ASP A 4 -7.66 21.11 27.37
N PHE A 5 -8.45 20.18 26.85
CA PHE A 5 -8.51 19.78 25.45
C PHE A 5 -9.03 20.90 24.52
N TYR A 6 -9.69 21.90 25.08
CA TYR A 6 -10.51 22.88 24.37
C TYR A 6 -9.93 24.27 24.20
N GLN A 7 -8.83 24.62 24.88
CA GLN A 7 -8.40 26.02 24.97
C GLN A 7 -7.53 26.55 23.84
N ASP A 8 -7.07 25.69 22.89
CA ASP A 8 -6.16 26.17 21.84
C ASP A 8 -6.79 26.11 20.43
N HIS A 9 -7.33 27.28 20.03
CA HIS A 9 -8.11 27.43 18.79
C HIS A 9 -7.28 27.59 17.51
N SER A 10 -6.05 28.09 17.59
CA SER A 10 -5.19 28.39 16.44
C SER A 10 -4.62 27.16 15.75
N SER A 11 -4.46 26.09 16.51
CA SER A 11 -3.81 24.84 16.12
C SER A 11 -4.59 24.01 15.14
N ILE A 12 -5.93 24.06 15.21
CA ILE A 12 -6.81 23.27 14.32
C ILE A 12 -6.82 23.83 12.90
N PHE A 13 -6.76 25.16 12.76
CA PHE A 13 -6.64 25.83 11.47
C PHE A 13 -5.35 25.43 10.74
N LEU A 14 -4.24 25.40 11.48
CA LEU A 14 -2.95 24.96 10.93
C LEU A 14 -2.95 23.47 10.59
N ALA A 15 -3.55 22.62 11.43
CA ALA A 15 -3.59 21.19 11.18
C ALA A 15 -4.46 20.83 9.97
N ALA A 16 -5.66 21.39 9.86
CA ALA A 16 -6.54 21.15 8.71
C ALA A 16 -5.98 21.77 7.42
N GLY A 17 -5.40 22.99 7.52
CA GLY A 17 -4.82 23.70 6.38
C GLY A 17 -3.50 23.10 5.88
N LEU A 18 -2.69 22.48 6.74
CA LEU A 18 -1.42 21.86 6.36
C LEU A 18 -1.54 20.37 6.02
N TYR A 19 -2.49 19.66 6.64
CA TYR A 19 -2.63 18.23 6.45
C TYR A 19 -2.96 17.83 5.00
N LEU A 20 -3.94 18.49 4.40
CA LEU A 20 -4.36 18.19 3.04
C LEU A 20 -3.27 18.56 2.01
N PRO A 21 -2.66 19.77 2.02
CA PRO A 21 -1.55 20.11 1.13
C PRO A 21 -0.34 19.20 1.34
N LEU A 22 0.02 18.83 2.58
CA LEU A 22 1.15 17.94 2.86
C LEU A 22 0.91 16.53 2.35
N THR A 23 -0.30 15.99 2.46
CA THR A 23 -0.63 14.67 1.93
C THR A 23 -0.71 14.66 0.41
N LEU A 24 -1.26 15.71 -0.20
CA LEU A 24 -1.26 15.89 -1.66
C LEU A 24 0.15 16.08 -2.19
N PHE A 25 0.97 16.92 -1.54
CA PHE A 25 2.38 17.12 -1.87
C PHE A 25 3.18 15.82 -1.72
N TRP A 26 2.96 15.07 -0.65
CA TRP A 26 3.62 13.78 -0.43
C TRP A 26 3.26 12.76 -1.51
N ASN A 27 1.98 12.63 -1.84
CA ASN A 27 1.52 11.73 -2.90
C ASN A 27 2.06 12.16 -4.27
N TYR A 28 2.10 13.47 -4.53
CA TYR A 28 2.71 14.04 -5.73
C TYR A 28 4.22 13.76 -5.77
N ALA A 29 4.94 14.04 -4.68
CA ALA A 29 6.38 13.78 -4.56
C ALA A 29 6.71 12.29 -4.70
N LYS A 30 5.87 11.40 -4.13
CA LYS A 30 6.00 9.95 -4.26
C LYS A 30 5.76 9.50 -5.71
N SER A 31 4.76 10.05 -6.37
CA SER A 31 4.43 9.77 -7.77
C SER A 31 5.54 10.21 -8.73
N ASN A 32 6.21 11.33 -8.43
CA ASN A 32 7.24 11.94 -9.27
C ASN A 32 8.68 11.56 -8.88
N ARG A 33 8.90 10.76 -7.83
CA ARG A 33 10.22 10.21 -7.52
C ARG A 33 10.62 9.20 -8.59
N LYS A 34 11.13 9.68 -9.69
CA LYS A 34 11.99 8.88 -10.57
C LYS A 34 13.29 8.66 -9.80
N LYS A 35 13.41 7.55 -9.09
CA LYS A 35 14.71 7.02 -8.70
C LYS A 35 15.38 6.62 -10.02
N THR A 36 16.19 7.49 -10.57
CA THR A 36 17.11 7.12 -11.65
C THR A 36 18.13 6.18 -11.04
N TRP A 37 17.87 4.87 -11.12
CA TRP A 37 18.91 3.89 -10.89
C TRP A 37 19.92 4.05 -12.03
N GLU A 38 21.17 4.33 -11.73
CA GLU A 38 22.23 4.12 -12.71
C GLU A 38 22.33 2.63 -12.97
N TYR A 39 21.62 2.19 -14.01
CA TYR A 39 21.74 0.83 -14.50
C TYR A 39 23.15 0.70 -15.11
N LYS A 40 24.08 0.14 -14.35
CA LYS A 40 25.24 -0.45 -14.99
C LYS A 40 24.72 -1.62 -15.80
N PRO A 41 24.82 -1.58 -17.13
CA PRO A 41 24.42 -2.71 -17.95
C PRO A 41 25.38 -3.85 -17.68
N ALA A 42 25.09 -4.66 -16.66
CA ALA A 42 25.73 -5.93 -16.47
C ALA A 42 24.78 -6.96 -17.08
N PRO A 43 25.06 -7.45 -18.29
CA PRO A 43 24.21 -8.42 -18.99
C PRO A 43 24.30 -9.81 -18.35
N HIS A 44 24.72 -9.91 -17.10
CA HIS A 44 25.03 -11.17 -16.45
C HIS A 44 24.12 -11.44 -15.28
N LEU A 45 23.58 -12.65 -15.27
CA LEU A 45 22.88 -13.25 -14.15
C LEU A 45 23.74 -13.17 -12.88
N GLN A 46 23.27 -12.42 -11.88
CA GLN A 46 23.97 -12.15 -10.62
C GLN A 46 23.31 -12.89 -9.46
N ALA A 47 24.06 -13.14 -8.38
CA ALA A 47 23.46 -13.60 -7.14
C ALA A 47 22.53 -12.53 -6.56
N LEU A 48 21.35 -12.93 -6.06
CA LEU A 48 20.46 -11.99 -5.38
C LEU A 48 21.17 -11.48 -4.11
N PRO A 49 21.29 -10.14 -3.91
CA PRO A 49 22.03 -9.57 -2.77
C PRO A 49 21.17 -9.61 -1.47
N LEU A 50 20.78 -10.82 -1.06
CA LEU A 50 20.02 -11.10 0.15
C LEU A 50 20.56 -12.34 0.84
N ASP A 51 21.02 -12.16 2.07
CA ASP A 51 21.55 -13.27 2.88
C ASP A 51 20.45 -13.96 3.70
N LEU A 52 19.23 -13.37 3.75
CA LEU A 52 18.11 -13.78 4.59
C LEU A 52 18.48 -13.87 6.09
N GLY A 53 19.52 -13.15 6.49
CA GLY A 53 20.02 -13.06 7.85
C GLY A 53 19.23 -12.07 8.72
N PRO A 54 19.63 -11.87 9.99
CA PRO A 54 18.94 -10.98 10.92
C PRO A 54 18.76 -9.55 10.40
N ALA A 55 19.78 -9.01 9.71
CA ALA A 55 19.71 -7.68 9.14
C ALA A 55 18.60 -7.54 8.08
N ASP A 56 18.42 -8.54 7.23
CA ASP A 56 17.36 -8.54 6.22
C ASP A 56 15.98 -8.71 6.84
N HIS A 57 15.85 -9.45 7.95
CA HIS A 57 14.61 -9.54 8.72
C HIS A 57 14.22 -8.18 9.33
N ILE A 58 15.20 -7.44 9.89
CA ILE A 58 14.96 -6.09 10.43
C ILE A 58 14.54 -5.15 9.30
N LYS A 59 15.23 -5.16 8.16
CA LYS A 59 14.86 -4.34 6.98
C LYS A 59 13.46 -4.70 6.49
N ALA A 60 13.10 -5.98 6.45
CA ALA A 60 11.78 -6.45 6.03
C ALA A 60 10.69 -5.98 7.00
N PHE A 61 10.95 -6.03 8.32
CA PHE A 61 10.05 -5.52 9.35
C PHE A 61 9.84 -4.00 9.21
N ILE A 62 10.92 -3.23 9.05
CA ILE A 62 10.85 -1.78 8.83
C ILE A 62 10.12 -1.48 7.51
N SER A 63 10.38 -2.22 6.43
CA SER A 63 9.68 -2.07 5.16
C SER A 63 8.19 -2.37 5.27
N TRP A 64 7.79 -3.27 6.15
CA TRP A 64 6.39 -3.56 6.41
C TRP A 64 5.71 -2.45 7.23
N ILE A 65 6.32 -2.03 8.33
CA ILE A 65 5.77 -0.95 9.18
C ILE A 65 5.61 0.35 8.37
N PHE A 66 6.62 0.70 7.58
CA PHE A 66 6.65 1.92 6.76
C PHE A 66 6.38 1.63 5.27
N LEU A 67 5.42 0.73 5.00
CA LEU A 67 5.09 0.29 3.64
C LEU A 67 4.79 1.47 2.70
N PHE A 68 4.16 2.52 3.21
CA PHE A 68 3.81 3.73 2.47
C PHE A 68 5.01 4.61 2.07
N LEU A 69 6.17 4.46 2.74
CA LEU A 69 7.39 5.22 2.42
C LEU A 69 8.27 4.54 1.36
N GLY A 70 8.13 3.23 1.16
CA GLY A 70 9.02 2.47 0.28
C GLY A 70 10.50 2.62 0.67
N VAL A 71 10.81 2.49 1.98
CA VAL A 71 12.10 2.83 2.59
C VAL A 71 13.25 2.04 1.98
N PHE A 72 13.04 0.75 1.71
CA PHE A 72 14.05 -0.12 1.12
C PHE A 72 13.57 -0.69 -0.21
N SER A 73 14.49 -0.77 -1.15
CA SER A 73 14.29 -1.40 -2.45
C SER A 73 15.50 -2.22 -2.84
N VAL A 74 15.28 -3.23 -3.67
CA VAL A 74 16.33 -4.01 -4.31
C VAL A 74 16.64 -3.35 -5.66
N SER A 75 17.88 -3.30 -6.07
CA SER A 75 18.23 -2.79 -7.40
C SER A 75 17.53 -3.65 -8.48
N PRO A 76 16.87 -3.02 -9.46
CA PRO A 76 16.35 -3.75 -10.60
C PRO A 76 17.46 -4.52 -11.30
N GLY A 77 17.19 -5.73 -11.77
CA GLY A 77 18.25 -6.56 -12.31
C GLY A 77 17.80 -7.98 -12.63
N TYR A 78 18.75 -8.76 -13.15
CA TYR A 78 18.60 -10.16 -13.44
C TYR A 78 19.41 -10.99 -12.46
N TYR A 79 18.72 -11.74 -11.61
CA TYR A 79 19.33 -12.41 -10.46
C TYR A 79 19.02 -13.91 -10.47
N TYR A 80 19.85 -14.67 -9.74
CA TYR A 80 19.55 -16.06 -9.39
C TYR A 80 19.48 -16.24 -7.88
N LEU A 81 18.64 -17.18 -7.45
CA LEU A 81 18.58 -17.78 -6.14
C LEU A 81 18.96 -19.25 -6.26
N GLY A 82 19.69 -19.78 -5.29
CA GLY A 82 20.19 -21.15 -5.33
C GLY A 82 21.35 -21.32 -6.30
N LYS A 83 21.32 -22.32 -7.16
CA LYS A 83 22.38 -22.58 -8.14
C LYS A 83 22.22 -21.63 -9.34
N ARG A 84 23.35 -21.12 -9.86
CA ARG A 84 23.37 -20.38 -11.12
C ARG A 84 23.17 -21.34 -12.29
N ASP A 85 21.95 -21.37 -12.81
CA ASP A 85 21.57 -22.22 -13.95
C ASP A 85 20.51 -21.49 -14.80
N GLU A 86 20.83 -21.32 -16.08
CA GLU A 86 19.95 -20.63 -17.06
C GLU A 86 18.72 -21.44 -17.43
N ASN A 87 18.64 -22.72 -17.07
CA ASN A 87 17.48 -23.57 -17.29
C ASN A 87 16.44 -23.51 -16.17
N THR A 88 16.74 -22.79 -15.08
CA THR A 88 15.81 -22.67 -13.95
C THR A 88 14.62 -21.74 -14.29
N PRO A 89 13.47 -21.91 -13.64
CA PRO A 89 12.31 -21.05 -13.85
C PRO A 89 12.62 -19.57 -13.68
N LEU A 90 12.12 -18.72 -14.58
CA LEU A 90 12.25 -17.26 -14.52
C LEU A 90 10.99 -16.66 -13.91
N LEU A 91 11.17 -16.03 -12.75
CA LEU A 91 10.12 -15.27 -12.05
C LEU A 91 10.31 -13.78 -12.31
N VAL A 92 9.22 -13.06 -12.53
CA VAL A 92 9.23 -11.60 -12.66
C VAL A 92 8.62 -11.00 -11.38
N THR A 93 9.27 -10.00 -10.80
CA THR A 93 8.78 -9.33 -9.60
C THR A 93 9.17 -7.84 -9.56
N CYS A 94 8.58 -7.09 -8.62
CA CYS A 94 8.91 -5.69 -8.36
C CYS A 94 10.18 -5.55 -7.53
N ASN A 95 10.73 -4.33 -7.45
CA ASN A 95 11.90 -4.03 -6.65
C ASN A 95 11.59 -3.63 -5.19
N ASN A 96 10.38 -3.84 -4.70
CA ASN A 96 10.04 -3.64 -3.29
C ASN A 96 10.77 -4.68 -2.41
N PHE A 97 11.55 -4.21 -1.44
CA PHE A 97 12.39 -5.08 -0.60
C PHE A 97 11.59 -6.18 0.11
N LEU A 98 10.47 -5.82 0.75
CA LEU A 98 9.62 -6.77 1.47
C LEU A 98 9.10 -7.87 0.54
N THR A 99 8.69 -7.51 -0.68
CA THR A 99 8.21 -8.47 -1.69
C THR A 99 9.31 -9.45 -2.09
N VAL A 100 10.51 -8.94 -2.40
CA VAL A 100 11.66 -9.77 -2.81
C VAL A 100 12.12 -10.65 -1.64
N PHE A 101 12.21 -10.12 -0.43
CA PHE A 101 12.56 -10.86 0.78
C PHE A 101 11.60 -12.02 1.06
N LEU A 102 10.27 -11.75 1.03
CA LEU A 102 9.26 -12.78 1.26
C LEU A 102 9.29 -13.84 0.16
N LEU A 103 9.49 -13.42 -1.09
CA LEU A 103 9.63 -14.32 -2.23
C LEU A 103 10.85 -15.24 -2.05
N ALA A 104 12.03 -14.67 -1.82
CA ALA A 104 13.28 -15.42 -1.61
C ALA A 104 13.16 -16.43 -0.44
N ARG A 105 12.57 -15.98 0.67
CA ARG A 105 12.33 -16.83 1.84
C ARG A 105 11.39 -18.02 1.53
N ARG A 106 10.37 -17.81 0.68
CA ARG A 106 9.41 -18.86 0.29
C ARG A 106 9.99 -19.83 -0.72
N ILE A 107 10.80 -19.36 -1.66
CA ILE A 107 11.53 -20.21 -2.60
C ILE A 107 12.48 -21.16 -1.87
N GLY A 108 13.14 -20.68 -0.80
CA GLY A 108 14.03 -21.48 0.05
C GLY A 108 15.24 -21.98 -0.73
N LYS A 109 15.50 -23.30 -0.70
CA LYS A 109 16.68 -23.92 -1.35
C LYS A 109 16.51 -24.18 -2.86
N ARG A 110 15.39 -23.79 -3.47
CA ARG A 110 15.12 -24.01 -4.89
C ARG A 110 15.93 -23.03 -5.74
N SER A 111 16.33 -23.49 -6.92
CA SER A 111 17.03 -22.65 -7.87
C SER A 111 16.04 -22.00 -8.82
N VAL A 112 16.07 -20.67 -8.89
CA VAL A 112 15.23 -19.86 -9.78
C VAL A 112 16.01 -18.66 -10.28
N ARG A 113 15.55 -18.09 -11.40
CA ARG A 113 15.99 -16.78 -11.89
C ARG A 113 14.91 -15.75 -11.55
N LEU A 114 15.35 -14.54 -11.28
CA LEU A 114 14.48 -13.42 -10.94
C LEU A 114 14.78 -12.24 -11.87
N LEU A 115 13.77 -11.79 -12.59
CA LEU A 115 13.78 -10.47 -13.24
C LEU A 115 13.09 -9.49 -12.29
N ILE A 116 13.87 -8.61 -11.68
CA ILE A 116 13.39 -7.54 -10.81
C ILE A 116 13.26 -6.27 -11.64
N VAL A 117 12.01 -5.80 -11.83
CA VAL A 117 11.70 -4.58 -12.57
C VAL A 117 11.58 -3.37 -11.65
N ASP A 118 11.82 -2.17 -12.19
CA ASP A 118 11.74 -0.94 -11.40
C ASP A 118 10.29 -0.49 -11.21
N THR A 119 9.87 -0.49 -9.97
CA THR A 119 8.54 -0.04 -9.55
C THR A 119 8.63 1.10 -8.54
N ASN A 120 9.78 1.78 -8.45
CA ASN A 120 10.08 2.78 -7.41
C ASN A 120 9.93 2.24 -5.98
N GLY A 121 10.24 0.96 -5.75
CA GLY A 121 10.11 0.31 -4.45
C GLY A 121 8.66 -0.01 -4.06
N ILE A 122 7.71 0.11 -4.99
CA ILE A 122 6.29 -0.21 -4.78
C ILE A 122 6.04 -1.70 -5.03
N ASN A 123 5.15 -2.31 -4.26
CA ASN A 123 4.79 -3.72 -4.45
C ASN A 123 4.09 -3.97 -5.79
N VAL A 124 4.00 -5.25 -6.20
CA VAL A 124 3.43 -5.66 -7.50
C VAL A 124 2.03 -5.11 -7.71
N TRP A 125 1.15 -5.26 -6.73
CA TRP A 125 -0.25 -4.88 -6.87
C TRP A 125 -0.43 -3.37 -7.13
N CYS A 126 0.12 -2.53 -6.24
CA CYS A 126 -0.01 -1.08 -6.36
C CYS A 126 0.69 -0.57 -7.62
N SER A 127 1.89 -1.08 -7.92
CA SER A 127 2.67 -0.64 -9.09
C SER A 127 2.03 -1.07 -10.42
N ALA A 128 1.37 -2.22 -10.48
CA ALA A 128 0.60 -2.63 -11.64
C ALA A 128 -0.61 -1.70 -11.86
N GLY A 129 -1.31 -1.33 -10.80
CA GLY A 129 -2.40 -0.35 -10.85
C GLY A 129 -1.94 1.04 -11.30
N GLU A 130 -0.72 1.46 -10.93
CA GLU A 130 -0.12 2.74 -11.31
C GLU A 130 0.59 2.70 -12.69
N GLY A 131 0.60 1.57 -13.38
CA GLY A 131 1.27 1.39 -14.67
C GLY A 131 2.80 1.27 -14.60
N LYS A 132 3.40 1.17 -13.39
CA LYS A 132 4.85 1.00 -13.21
C LYS A 132 5.30 -0.45 -13.36
N PHE A 133 4.47 -1.41 -12.92
CA PHE A 133 4.65 -2.82 -13.23
C PHE A 133 3.83 -3.14 -14.47
N SER A 134 4.41 -2.91 -15.65
CA SER A 134 3.75 -3.00 -16.95
C SER A 134 4.45 -3.98 -17.88
N ALA A 135 3.78 -4.35 -18.98
CA ALA A 135 4.40 -5.18 -20.00
C ALA A 135 5.61 -4.49 -20.64
N GLU A 136 5.52 -3.18 -20.85
CA GLU A 136 6.59 -2.35 -21.40
C GLU A 136 7.85 -2.40 -20.52
N GLU A 137 7.72 -2.10 -19.22
CA GLU A 137 8.82 -2.14 -18.27
C GLU A 137 9.46 -3.55 -18.18
N ILE A 138 8.64 -4.61 -18.23
CA ILE A 138 9.14 -5.99 -18.21
C ILE A 138 9.94 -6.29 -19.49
N ILE A 139 9.45 -5.87 -20.66
CA ILE A 139 10.12 -6.07 -21.94
C ILE A 139 11.44 -5.32 -21.96
N ASP A 140 11.43 -4.03 -21.59
CA ASP A 140 12.63 -3.19 -21.58
C ASP A 140 13.73 -3.77 -20.68
N LYS A 141 13.37 -4.23 -19.49
CA LYS A 141 14.34 -4.87 -18.59
C LYS A 141 14.80 -6.24 -19.10
N ALA A 142 13.89 -7.03 -19.64
CA ALA A 142 14.26 -8.33 -20.23
C ALA A 142 15.22 -8.17 -21.40
N GLU A 143 15.01 -7.17 -22.26
CA GLU A 143 15.91 -6.86 -23.39
C GLU A 143 17.25 -6.30 -22.90
N LEU A 144 17.22 -5.37 -21.91
CA LEU A 144 18.43 -4.80 -21.30
C LEU A 144 19.36 -5.88 -20.72
N PHE A 145 18.78 -6.89 -20.08
CA PHE A 145 19.53 -8.00 -19.48
C PHE A 145 19.74 -9.19 -20.43
N GLY A 146 19.41 -9.05 -21.71
CA GLY A 146 19.72 -10.02 -22.76
C GLY A 146 18.86 -11.29 -22.76
N LEU A 147 17.76 -11.32 -22.02
CA LEU A 147 16.87 -12.48 -21.90
C LEU A 147 16.27 -12.92 -23.24
N ARG A 148 16.11 -12.00 -24.18
CA ARG A 148 15.62 -12.30 -25.55
C ARG A 148 16.63 -13.12 -26.39
N ARG A 149 17.91 -13.10 -26.01
CA ARG A 149 19.00 -13.86 -26.67
C ARG A 149 19.13 -15.28 -26.15
N GLU A 150 18.54 -15.57 -25.00
CA GLU A 150 18.51 -16.89 -24.41
C GLU A 150 17.48 -17.76 -25.18
N LYS A 151 17.94 -18.49 -26.19
CA LYS A 151 17.11 -19.32 -27.10
C LYS A 151 16.29 -20.41 -26.39
N ARG A 152 16.51 -20.70 -25.09
CA ARG A 152 15.98 -21.88 -24.43
C ARG A 152 14.86 -21.63 -23.43
N ASN A 153 14.62 -20.42 -22.94
CA ASN A 153 13.58 -20.23 -21.94
C ASN A 153 13.01 -18.81 -21.93
N THR A 154 12.13 -18.54 -22.86
CA THR A 154 11.34 -17.30 -22.91
C THR A 154 10.12 -17.32 -21.98
N GLU A 155 9.97 -18.40 -21.19
CA GLU A 155 8.86 -18.51 -20.24
C GLU A 155 9.12 -17.63 -19.03
N MET A 156 8.15 -16.75 -18.73
CA MET A 156 8.18 -15.82 -17.61
C MET A 156 7.00 -16.08 -16.68
N ILE A 157 7.28 -16.47 -15.44
CA ILE A 157 6.26 -16.66 -14.43
C ILE A 157 5.98 -15.32 -13.77
N LEU A 158 4.77 -14.80 -13.97
CA LEU A 158 4.31 -13.53 -13.50
C LEU A 158 3.42 -13.70 -12.26
N PRO A 159 3.53 -12.82 -11.24
CA PRO A 159 2.64 -12.84 -10.10
C PRO A 159 1.21 -12.52 -10.54
N LYS A 160 0.22 -13.29 -10.09
CA LYS A 160 -1.19 -13.09 -10.48
C LYS A 160 -1.71 -11.69 -10.17
N LEU A 161 -1.17 -11.04 -9.15
CA LEU A 161 -1.52 -9.66 -8.78
C LEU A 161 -1.11 -8.60 -9.82
N CYS A 162 -0.30 -8.94 -10.82
CA CYS A 162 0.07 -8.00 -11.88
C CYS A 162 -1.01 -7.85 -12.98
N LEU A 163 -2.04 -8.71 -12.99
CA LEU A 163 -3.05 -8.74 -14.05
C LEU A 163 -3.84 -7.44 -14.21
N SER A 164 -3.84 -6.58 -13.20
CA SER A 164 -4.47 -5.25 -13.28
C SER A 164 -3.71 -4.26 -14.18
N GLY A 165 -2.40 -4.47 -14.43
CA GLY A 165 -1.55 -3.54 -15.19
C GLY A 165 -0.77 -4.17 -16.33
N VAL A 166 -0.61 -5.52 -16.38
CA VAL A 166 0.22 -6.18 -17.39
C VAL A 166 -0.65 -6.83 -18.46
N ARG A 167 -0.49 -6.38 -19.71
CA ARG A 167 -1.11 -7.00 -20.87
C ARG A 167 -0.27 -8.19 -21.36
N MET A 168 -0.73 -9.39 -21.12
CA MET A 168 -0.04 -10.63 -21.54
C MET A 168 0.16 -10.73 -23.06
N SER A 169 -0.74 -10.11 -23.87
CA SER A 169 -0.62 -10.05 -25.32
C SER A 169 0.64 -9.31 -25.77
N ASP A 170 1.03 -8.26 -25.06
CA ASP A 170 2.17 -7.43 -25.45
C ASP A 170 3.50 -8.15 -25.16
N LEU A 171 3.57 -8.89 -24.04
CA LEU A 171 4.69 -9.79 -23.74
C LEU A 171 4.82 -10.90 -24.80
N ARG A 172 3.71 -11.48 -25.27
CA ARG A 172 3.73 -12.49 -26.34
C ARG A 172 4.18 -11.91 -27.67
N LYS A 173 3.73 -10.72 -28.04
CA LYS A 173 4.18 -10.00 -29.25
C LYS A 173 5.68 -9.74 -29.22
N ALA A 174 6.23 -9.45 -28.03
CA ALA A 174 7.67 -9.27 -27.83
C ALA A 174 8.48 -10.59 -27.84
N GLY A 175 7.81 -11.75 -28.03
CA GLY A 175 8.47 -13.07 -28.14
C GLY A 175 8.67 -13.80 -26.81
N PHE A 176 8.06 -13.32 -25.72
CA PHE A 176 8.07 -14.01 -24.44
C PHE A 176 6.85 -14.91 -24.26
N LYS A 177 6.96 -15.91 -23.38
CA LYS A 177 5.87 -16.80 -23.00
C LYS A 177 5.43 -16.51 -21.56
N PRO A 178 4.54 -15.52 -21.34
CA PRO A 178 4.08 -15.21 -20.01
C PRO A 178 3.17 -16.31 -19.46
N VAL A 179 3.46 -16.78 -18.26
CA VAL A 179 2.69 -17.75 -17.50
C VAL A 179 2.28 -17.09 -16.16
N ILE A 180 1.03 -17.27 -15.78
CA ILE A 180 0.54 -16.76 -14.50
C ILE A 180 0.87 -17.75 -13.39
N GLY A 181 1.68 -17.32 -12.44
CA GLY A 181 1.99 -18.05 -11.24
C GLY A 181 0.85 -17.98 -10.19
N PRO A 182 1.04 -18.63 -9.03
CA PRO A 182 0.05 -18.67 -7.97
C PRO A 182 -0.23 -17.28 -7.38
N MET A 183 -1.43 -17.13 -6.80
CA MET A 183 -1.84 -15.90 -6.11
C MET A 183 -0.94 -15.59 -4.91
N TYR A 184 -0.57 -16.59 -4.15
CA TYR A 184 0.22 -16.42 -2.94
C TYR A 184 1.62 -17.00 -3.07
N ALA A 185 2.63 -16.26 -2.61
CA ALA A 185 4.01 -16.71 -2.60
C ALA A 185 4.24 -18.02 -1.81
N LYS A 186 3.37 -18.34 -0.84
CA LYS A 186 3.43 -19.61 -0.09
C LYS A 186 3.18 -20.84 -0.98
N ASP A 187 2.45 -20.67 -2.07
CA ASP A 187 2.07 -21.76 -2.99
C ASP A 187 3.10 -21.92 -4.14
N LEU A 188 4.02 -20.95 -4.24
CA LEU A 188 5.06 -20.95 -5.28
C LEU A 188 6.02 -22.15 -5.20
N PRO A 189 6.47 -22.63 -4.01
CA PRO A 189 7.29 -23.84 -3.92
C PRO A 189 6.65 -25.07 -4.55
N GLN A 190 5.37 -25.29 -4.28
CA GLN A 190 4.64 -26.42 -4.84
C GLN A 190 4.45 -26.27 -6.37
N TYR A 191 4.20 -25.04 -6.83
CA TYR A 191 4.11 -24.74 -8.25
C TYR A 191 5.44 -25.01 -8.99
N LEU A 192 6.56 -24.59 -8.42
CA LEU A 192 7.89 -24.81 -8.99
C LEU A 192 8.27 -26.30 -9.04
N ASP A 193 7.87 -27.10 -8.04
CA ASP A 193 8.21 -28.52 -7.96
C ASP A 193 7.35 -29.38 -8.92
N ARG A 194 6.13 -28.99 -9.19
CA ARG A 194 5.15 -29.81 -9.95
C ARG A 194 4.83 -29.28 -11.35
N GLY A 195 5.24 -28.05 -11.69
CA GLY A 195 4.93 -27.42 -12.99
C GLY A 195 3.45 -27.07 -13.18
N GLU A 196 2.57 -27.48 -12.27
CA GLU A 196 1.13 -27.28 -12.35
C GLU A 196 0.53 -26.82 -11.02
N PHE A 197 -0.51 -26.00 -11.11
CA PHE A 197 -1.29 -25.55 -9.98
C PHE A 197 -2.49 -26.48 -9.77
N ARG A 198 -2.50 -27.22 -8.67
CA ARG A 198 -3.52 -28.23 -8.40
C ARG A 198 -4.95 -27.67 -8.24
N ASP A 199 -5.05 -26.41 -7.88
CA ASP A 199 -6.35 -25.79 -7.55
C ASP A 199 -6.52 -24.38 -8.15
N ARG A 200 -6.54 -24.31 -9.51
CA ARG A 200 -6.77 -23.04 -10.22
C ARG A 200 -8.12 -22.39 -9.89
N LYS A 201 -9.13 -23.20 -9.53
CA LYS A 201 -10.48 -22.69 -9.23
C LYS A 201 -10.51 -21.90 -7.90
N ASN A 202 -9.69 -22.29 -6.92
CA ASN A 202 -9.61 -21.64 -5.61
C ASN A 202 -8.45 -20.65 -5.48
N ASP A 203 -7.69 -20.43 -6.57
CA ASP A 203 -6.59 -19.48 -6.62
C ASP A 203 -7.09 -18.06 -6.82
N HIS A 204 -7.77 -17.53 -5.80
CA HIS A 204 -8.26 -16.16 -5.74
C HIS A 204 -7.76 -15.45 -4.49
N CYS A 205 -7.76 -14.13 -4.53
CA CYS A 205 -7.35 -13.34 -3.38
C CYS A 205 -8.38 -13.44 -2.26
N ARG A 206 -8.05 -14.19 -1.20
CA ARG A 206 -8.83 -14.27 0.04
C ARG A 206 -8.38 -13.13 0.95
N PHE A 207 -9.09 -12.02 0.90
CA PHE A 207 -8.81 -10.89 1.79
C PHE A 207 -9.38 -11.15 3.20
N GLY A 208 -8.90 -12.24 3.83
CA GLY A 208 -9.30 -12.68 5.17
C GLY A 208 -8.74 -11.78 6.27
N LEU A 209 -9.13 -12.04 7.53
CA LEU A 209 -8.75 -11.23 8.68
C LEU A 209 -7.23 -11.07 8.80
N GLN A 210 -6.46 -12.16 8.62
CA GLN A 210 -5.00 -12.11 8.71
C GLN A 210 -4.39 -11.14 7.69
N ALA A 211 -4.86 -11.15 6.43
CA ALA A 211 -4.38 -10.23 5.41
C ALA A 211 -4.76 -8.79 5.73
N ARG A 212 -5.96 -8.56 6.29
CA ARG A 212 -6.43 -7.24 6.72
C ARG A 212 -5.64 -6.72 7.91
N MET A 213 -5.35 -7.55 8.90
CA MET A 213 -4.47 -7.21 10.02
C MET A 213 -3.06 -6.85 9.55
N PHE A 214 -2.54 -7.58 8.56
CA PHE A 214 -1.24 -7.28 7.96
C PHE A 214 -1.20 -5.88 7.31
N THR A 215 -2.30 -5.40 6.75
CA THR A 215 -2.40 -4.06 6.18
C THR A 215 -2.86 -3.00 7.19
N ALA A 216 -3.58 -3.37 8.24
CA ALA A 216 -4.08 -2.45 9.27
C ALA A 216 -2.94 -1.75 10.02
N VAL A 217 -1.89 -2.50 10.40
CA VAL A 217 -0.75 -1.95 11.14
C VAL A 217 -0.02 -0.86 10.34
N PRO A 218 0.48 -1.09 9.11
CA PRO A 218 1.13 -0.03 8.34
C PRO A 218 0.19 1.14 8.00
N THR A 219 -1.13 0.89 7.85
CA THR A 219 -2.11 1.96 7.64
C THR A 219 -2.21 2.85 8.88
N SER A 220 -2.30 2.25 10.09
CA SER A 220 -2.28 3.03 11.34
C SER A 220 -1.00 3.82 11.52
N VAL A 221 0.16 3.19 11.26
CA VAL A 221 1.47 3.86 11.35
C VAL A 221 1.58 5.00 10.35
N GLN A 222 1.02 4.85 9.15
CA GLN A 222 0.96 5.93 8.16
C GLN A 222 0.19 7.15 8.70
N PHE A 223 -0.97 6.93 9.29
CA PHE A 223 -1.78 8.01 9.85
C PHE A 223 -1.15 8.61 11.11
N LEU A 224 -0.60 7.78 11.98
CA LEU A 224 0.19 8.23 13.12
C LEU A 224 1.37 9.12 12.68
N TYR A 225 2.12 8.70 11.67
CA TYR A 225 3.26 9.43 11.12
C TYR A 225 2.83 10.79 10.54
N TRP A 226 1.74 10.84 9.77
CA TRP A 226 1.25 12.09 9.19
C TRP A 226 0.79 13.07 10.26
N PHE A 227 0.02 12.61 11.25
CA PHE A 227 -0.44 13.46 12.35
C PHE A 227 0.70 13.88 13.28
N LEU A 228 1.69 13.01 13.50
CA LEU A 228 2.90 13.38 14.23
C LEU A 228 3.66 14.51 13.50
N GLY A 229 3.78 14.41 12.18
CA GLY A 229 4.38 15.47 11.36
C GLY A 229 3.65 16.80 11.50
N ILE A 230 2.32 16.79 11.46
CA ILE A 230 1.49 17.98 11.67
C ILE A 230 1.68 18.51 13.09
N TYR A 231 1.65 17.65 14.10
CA TYR A 231 1.86 18.01 15.50
C TYR A 231 3.21 18.74 15.72
N ILE A 232 4.28 18.23 15.12
CA ILE A 232 5.60 18.87 15.19
C ILE A 232 5.59 20.21 14.44
N LEU A 233 5.02 20.27 13.23
CA LEU A 233 4.99 21.47 12.40
C LEU A 233 4.11 22.59 12.99
N THR A 234 3.11 22.24 13.78
CA THR A 234 2.23 23.19 14.46
C THR A 234 2.75 23.60 15.84
N PHE A 235 4.03 23.33 16.15
CA PHE A 235 4.63 23.64 17.45
C PHE A 235 3.79 23.11 18.63
N TRP A 236 3.25 21.88 18.47
CA TRP A 236 2.53 21.17 19.52
C TRP A 236 1.14 21.76 19.84
N ALA A 237 0.68 22.65 19.00
CA ALA A 237 -0.61 23.31 19.17
C ALA A 237 -1.82 22.40 18.84
N VAL A 238 -1.60 21.27 18.14
CA VAL A 238 -2.63 20.26 17.87
C VAL A 238 -2.73 19.29 19.04
N ASN A 239 -3.96 19.01 19.49
CA ASN A 239 -4.14 18.06 20.57
C ASN A 239 -3.74 16.63 20.15
N VAL A 240 -2.96 15.99 21.00
CA VAL A 240 -2.43 14.63 20.81
C VAL A 240 -3.53 13.57 20.55
N SER A 241 -4.75 13.80 21.05
CA SER A 241 -5.88 12.87 20.87
C SER A 241 -6.33 12.74 19.41
N ILE A 242 -6.14 13.76 18.58
CA ILE A 242 -6.43 13.69 17.15
C ILE A 242 -5.58 12.59 16.49
N ILE A 243 -4.32 12.49 16.92
CA ILE A 243 -3.36 11.47 16.42
C ILE A 243 -3.89 10.07 16.75
N TRP A 244 -4.29 9.86 18.01
CA TRP A 244 -4.78 8.56 18.46
C TRP A 244 -6.10 8.17 17.81
N VAL A 245 -7.05 9.09 17.71
CA VAL A 245 -8.33 8.83 17.04
C VAL A 245 -8.11 8.43 15.59
N ALA A 246 -7.26 9.16 14.86
CA ALA A 246 -6.96 8.83 13.47
C ALA A 246 -6.24 7.48 13.34
N ALA A 247 -5.27 7.16 14.20
CA ALA A 247 -4.56 5.89 14.19
C ALA A 247 -5.49 4.71 14.50
N VAL A 248 -6.40 4.87 15.47
CA VAL A 248 -7.39 3.85 15.82
C VAL A 248 -8.37 3.62 14.67
N LEU A 249 -8.92 4.68 14.06
CA LEU A 249 -9.80 4.56 12.91
C LEU A 249 -9.09 3.92 11.71
N ALA A 250 -7.81 4.26 11.49
CA ALA A 250 -6.99 3.66 10.44
C ALA A 250 -6.70 2.17 10.67
N PHE A 251 -6.64 1.74 11.91
CA PHE A 251 -6.55 0.33 12.28
C PHE A 251 -7.89 -0.40 12.11
N LEU A 252 -8.97 0.20 12.59
CA LEU A 252 -10.30 -0.40 12.57
C LEU A 252 -10.85 -0.56 11.16
N TYR A 253 -10.57 0.38 10.25
CA TYR A 253 -11.11 0.33 8.90
C TYR A 253 -10.78 -0.97 8.16
N PRO A 254 -9.51 -1.41 8.02
CA PRO A 254 -9.20 -2.70 7.41
C PRO A 254 -9.79 -3.90 8.14
N VAL A 255 -9.78 -3.87 9.46
CA VAL A 255 -10.30 -4.97 10.28
C VAL A 255 -11.81 -5.16 10.07
N LEU A 256 -12.55 -4.06 10.09
CA LEU A 256 -14.01 -4.05 9.93
C LEU A 256 -14.47 -4.06 8.47
N PHE A 257 -13.56 -3.93 7.51
CA PHE A 257 -13.85 -3.74 6.08
C PHE A 257 -14.97 -4.62 5.50
N PRO A 258 -15.05 -5.96 5.74
CA PRO A 258 -16.11 -6.79 5.17
C PRO A 258 -17.47 -6.61 5.86
N TYR A 259 -17.48 -6.09 7.08
CA TYR A 259 -18.70 -5.89 7.87
C TYR A 259 -19.31 -4.51 7.65
N LEU A 260 -18.53 -3.56 7.14
CA LEU A 260 -19.02 -2.23 6.80
C LEU A 260 -19.89 -2.28 5.55
N PRO A 261 -21.09 -1.64 5.55
CA PRO A 261 -22.03 -1.69 4.44
C PRO A 261 -21.51 -0.99 3.19
N GLY A 262 -22.04 -1.39 2.03
CA GLY A 262 -21.73 -0.80 0.74
C GLY A 262 -20.54 -1.48 0.01
N LYS A 263 -20.48 -1.24 -1.30
CA LYS A 263 -19.42 -1.76 -2.17
C LYS A 263 -18.26 -0.77 -2.32
N GLN A 264 -18.55 0.53 -2.24
CA GLN A 264 -17.57 1.61 -2.36
C GLN A 264 -16.81 1.79 -1.05
N PHE A 265 -15.51 2.07 -1.15
CA PHE A 265 -14.66 2.30 0.01
C PHE A 265 -15.10 3.52 0.82
N ALA A 266 -15.44 4.62 0.14
CA ALA A 266 -15.92 5.83 0.79
C ALA A 266 -17.23 5.60 1.58
N VAL A 267 -18.16 4.79 1.05
CA VAL A 267 -19.39 4.42 1.77
C VAL A 267 -19.08 3.62 3.04
N LYS A 268 -18.10 2.72 2.98
CA LYS A 268 -17.59 2.03 4.17
C LYS A 268 -16.91 2.99 5.15
N GLY A 269 -16.19 4.01 4.63
CA GLY A 269 -15.63 5.09 5.44
C GLY A 269 -16.71 5.89 6.16
N ILE A 270 -17.80 6.23 5.48
CA ILE A 270 -18.96 6.89 6.09
C ILE A 270 -19.53 6.01 7.23
N ALA A 271 -19.72 4.71 6.97
CA ALA A 271 -20.23 3.80 7.98
C ALA A 271 -19.33 3.73 9.23
N LEU A 272 -18.02 3.68 9.06
CA LEU A 272 -17.09 3.75 10.19
C LEU A 272 -17.16 5.10 10.92
N GLY A 273 -17.30 6.20 10.17
CA GLY A 273 -17.50 7.53 10.74
C GLY A 273 -18.79 7.64 11.57
N VAL A 274 -19.87 7.01 11.11
CA VAL A 274 -21.13 6.91 11.86
C VAL A 274 -20.95 6.08 13.14
N LEU A 275 -20.24 4.96 13.09
CA LEU A 275 -19.92 4.18 14.30
C LEU A 275 -19.09 5.00 15.30
N ASN A 276 -18.11 5.77 14.81
CA ASN A 276 -17.38 6.71 15.65
C ASN A 276 -18.29 7.78 16.25
N ALA A 277 -19.22 8.33 15.47
CA ALA A 277 -20.18 9.33 15.94
C ALA A 277 -21.09 8.77 17.05
N LEU A 278 -21.57 7.53 16.90
CA LEU A 278 -22.36 6.86 17.94
C LEU A 278 -21.55 6.61 19.21
N PHE A 279 -20.29 6.23 19.07
CA PHE A 279 -19.38 6.08 20.21
C PHE A 279 -19.18 7.41 20.96
N ILE A 280 -18.89 8.49 20.23
CA ILE A 280 -18.73 9.83 20.80
C ILE A 280 -20.03 10.28 21.51
N TYR A 281 -21.19 10.07 20.86
CA TYR A 281 -22.49 10.38 21.46
C TYR A 281 -22.71 9.63 22.77
N GLY A 282 -22.34 8.35 22.83
CA GLY A 282 -22.39 7.57 24.07
C GLY A 282 -21.48 8.14 25.16
N CYS A 283 -20.26 8.56 24.84
CA CYS A 283 -19.35 9.21 25.79
C CYS A 283 -19.89 10.54 26.31
N ILE A 284 -20.55 11.33 25.45
CA ILE A 284 -21.20 12.58 25.84
C ILE A 284 -22.28 12.34 26.90
N TRP A 285 -23.12 11.33 26.64
CA TRP A 285 -24.21 10.98 27.52
C TRP A 285 -23.73 10.52 28.90
N LEU A 286 -22.58 9.83 28.96
CA LEU A 286 -22.00 9.30 30.18
C LEU A 286 -21.17 10.34 30.95
N GLU A 287 -20.47 11.25 30.26
CA GLU A 287 -19.48 12.16 30.83
C GLU A 287 -19.89 13.65 30.80
N GLY A 288 -21.05 13.99 30.21
CA GLY A 288 -21.57 15.37 30.18
C GLY A 288 -20.77 16.35 29.31
N ILE A 289 -20.18 15.87 28.22
CA ILE A 289 -19.39 16.69 27.29
C ILE A 289 -20.27 17.72 26.57
N HIS A 290 -19.78 18.95 26.39
CA HIS A 290 -20.49 20.03 25.69
C HIS A 290 -20.80 19.68 24.22
N THR A 291 -21.99 20.07 23.76
CA THR A 291 -22.54 19.74 22.42
C THR A 291 -21.65 20.20 21.26
N GLY A 292 -21.00 21.36 21.37
CA GLY A 292 -20.10 21.89 20.32
C GLY A 292 -18.87 21.02 20.10
N ALA A 293 -18.29 20.57 21.21
CA ALA A 293 -17.18 19.64 21.20
C ALA A 293 -17.54 18.31 20.54
N ALA A 294 -18.73 17.81 20.83
CA ALA A 294 -19.25 16.60 20.25
C ALA A 294 -19.38 16.70 18.73
N LEU A 295 -19.95 17.78 18.23
CA LEU A 295 -20.09 18.04 16.81
C LEU A 295 -18.73 18.06 16.10
N PHE A 296 -17.71 18.69 16.72
CA PHE A 296 -16.35 18.67 16.19
C PHE A 296 -15.83 17.23 16.03
N TRP A 297 -15.90 16.40 17.06
CA TRP A 297 -15.40 15.02 17.02
C TRP A 297 -16.17 14.11 16.07
N ILE A 298 -17.48 14.33 15.94
CA ILE A 298 -18.32 13.60 14.97
C ILE A 298 -17.88 13.93 13.54
N LEU A 299 -17.74 15.22 13.21
CA LEU A 299 -17.31 15.65 11.88
C LEU A 299 -15.87 15.24 11.58
N PHE A 300 -14.96 15.39 12.57
CA PHE A 300 -13.57 14.95 12.43
C PHE A 300 -13.48 13.45 12.17
N GLY A 301 -14.17 12.63 12.94
CA GLY A 301 -14.20 11.19 12.78
C GLY A 301 -14.78 10.77 11.43
N LEU A 302 -15.84 11.42 10.96
CA LEU A 302 -16.44 11.16 9.65
C LEU A 302 -15.46 11.53 8.52
N ALA A 303 -14.90 12.74 8.54
CA ALA A 303 -13.92 13.17 7.53
C ALA A 303 -12.70 12.25 7.49
N THR A 304 -12.16 11.91 8.67
CA THR A 304 -10.99 11.06 8.80
C THR A 304 -11.27 9.63 8.35
N SER A 305 -12.38 9.04 8.71
CA SER A 305 -12.78 7.69 8.28
C SER A 305 -12.97 7.62 6.75
N MET A 306 -13.58 8.63 6.14
CA MET A 306 -13.69 8.73 4.69
C MET A 306 -12.31 8.88 4.03
N PHE A 307 -11.44 9.72 4.57
CA PHE A 307 -10.09 9.89 4.05
C PHE A 307 -9.25 8.61 4.15
N ILE A 308 -9.31 7.91 5.30
CA ILE A 308 -8.68 6.60 5.49
C ILE A 308 -9.19 5.62 4.44
N SER A 309 -10.50 5.59 4.19
CA SER A 309 -11.10 4.67 3.25
C SER A 309 -10.60 4.89 1.81
N LEU A 310 -10.50 6.14 1.37
CA LEU A 310 -9.95 6.49 0.06
C LEU A 310 -8.44 6.15 -0.04
N SER A 311 -7.67 6.39 1.02
CA SER A 311 -6.25 6.04 1.08
C SER A 311 -6.03 4.52 1.09
N TYR A 312 -6.94 3.77 1.70
CA TYR A 312 -6.87 2.32 1.81
C TYR A 312 -7.14 1.58 0.50
N THR A 313 -7.76 2.22 -0.49
CA THR A 313 -8.01 1.63 -1.81
C THR A 313 -6.74 1.07 -2.45
N GLY A 314 -5.61 1.78 -2.30
CA GLY A 314 -4.29 1.35 -2.77
C GLY A 314 -3.66 0.21 -1.95
N ASN A 315 -4.12 -0.03 -0.74
CA ASN A 315 -3.59 -1.05 0.17
C ASN A 315 -4.41 -2.35 0.15
N SER A 316 -5.47 -2.41 -0.65
CA SER A 316 -6.36 -3.57 -0.73
C SER A 316 -6.32 -4.24 -2.11
N PRO A 317 -6.28 -5.58 -2.19
CA PRO A 317 -6.25 -6.31 -3.46
C PRO A 317 -7.64 -6.46 -4.10
N VAL A 318 -8.66 -5.82 -3.56
CA VAL A 318 -10.07 -5.94 -4.01
C VAL A 318 -10.54 -4.73 -4.82
N SER A 319 -9.65 -3.77 -5.10
CA SER A 319 -9.93 -2.60 -5.94
C SER A 319 -9.19 -2.68 -7.29
N ASN A 320 -9.58 -1.86 -8.24
CA ASN A 320 -8.83 -1.61 -9.46
C ASN A 320 -8.59 -0.11 -9.65
N TYR A 321 -7.60 0.25 -10.45
CA TYR A 321 -7.16 1.64 -10.62
C TYR A 321 -8.28 2.59 -11.09
N ASP A 322 -9.09 2.17 -12.07
CA ASP A 322 -10.18 3.00 -12.60
C ASP A 322 -11.27 3.26 -11.57
N SER A 323 -11.62 2.23 -10.77
CA SER A 323 -12.59 2.37 -9.70
C SER A 323 -12.07 3.29 -8.61
N VAL A 324 -10.79 3.15 -8.21
CA VAL A 324 -10.13 4.01 -7.23
C VAL A 324 -10.13 5.46 -7.69
N ARG A 325 -9.75 5.73 -8.94
CA ARG A 325 -9.72 7.08 -9.52
C ARG A 325 -11.10 7.74 -9.51
N LYS A 326 -12.14 7.01 -9.96
CA LYS A 326 -13.52 7.52 -9.98
C LYS A 326 -14.04 7.79 -8.57
N GLU A 327 -13.78 6.89 -7.64
CA GLU A 327 -14.23 7.01 -6.26
C GLU A 327 -13.54 8.17 -5.55
N THR A 328 -12.22 8.31 -5.72
CA THR A 328 -11.44 9.42 -5.17
C THR A 328 -11.91 10.75 -5.75
N ALA A 329 -12.08 10.87 -7.06
CA ALA A 329 -12.56 12.10 -7.69
C ALA A 329 -13.94 12.52 -7.18
N ARG A 330 -14.83 11.56 -6.86
CA ARG A 330 -16.18 11.84 -6.36
C ARG A 330 -16.21 12.24 -4.89
N PHE A 331 -15.46 11.55 -4.04
CA PHE A 331 -15.59 11.69 -2.58
C PHE A 331 -14.53 12.58 -1.93
N LEU A 332 -13.37 12.80 -2.56
CA LEU A 332 -12.35 13.68 -2.01
C LEU A 332 -12.84 15.12 -1.77
N PRO A 333 -13.64 15.74 -2.69
CA PRO A 333 -14.20 17.06 -2.41
C PRO A 333 -15.09 17.09 -1.17
N VAL A 334 -15.85 15.99 -0.92
CA VAL A 334 -16.69 15.87 0.29
C VAL A 334 -15.82 15.81 1.55
N VAL A 335 -14.73 15.04 1.52
CA VAL A 335 -13.77 14.97 2.62
C VAL A 335 -13.18 16.34 2.92
N VAL A 336 -12.77 17.07 1.87
CA VAL A 336 -12.24 18.44 2.02
C VAL A 336 -13.28 19.36 2.64
N MET A 337 -14.52 19.31 2.15
CA MET A 337 -15.62 20.11 2.68
C MET A 337 -15.86 19.82 4.18
N LEU A 338 -15.84 18.55 4.58
CA LEU A 338 -16.01 18.16 5.98
C LEU A 338 -14.88 18.72 6.87
N TYR A 339 -13.62 18.67 6.41
CA TYR A 339 -12.51 19.28 7.14
C TYR A 339 -12.62 20.80 7.22
N VAL A 340 -13.08 21.46 6.16
CA VAL A 340 -13.33 22.93 6.17
C VAL A 340 -14.44 23.28 7.15
N LEU A 341 -15.50 22.48 7.25
CA LEU A 341 -16.59 22.68 8.21
C LEU A 341 -16.16 22.55 9.69
N LEU A 342 -15.04 21.89 9.98
CA LEU A 342 -14.50 21.86 11.34
C LEU A 342 -14.10 23.25 11.85
N ILE A 343 -13.73 24.16 10.94
CA ILE A 343 -13.27 25.50 11.28
C ILE A 343 -14.38 26.33 11.96
N PRO A 344 -15.53 26.60 11.30
CA PRO A 344 -16.61 27.36 11.93
C PRO A 344 -17.20 26.63 13.14
N VAL A 345 -17.29 25.31 13.15
CA VAL A 345 -17.76 24.56 14.31
C VAL A 345 -16.91 24.85 15.52
N LYS A 346 -15.58 24.89 15.35
CA LYS A 346 -14.68 25.18 16.48
C LYS A 346 -14.74 26.64 16.92
N ILE A 347 -14.94 27.60 16.00
CA ILE A 347 -14.99 29.02 16.32
C ILE A 347 -16.29 29.39 17.04
N PHE A 348 -17.42 28.87 16.58
CA PHE A 348 -18.74 29.31 17.01
C PHE A 348 -19.39 28.42 18.06
N LEU A 349 -18.97 27.17 18.19
CA LEU A 349 -19.59 26.16 19.05
C LEU A 349 -18.60 25.49 20.03
N GLY A 350 -17.30 25.73 19.88
CA GLY A 350 -16.21 25.09 20.63
C GLY A 350 -15.73 25.80 21.89
#